data_8b7d59a34f660762985486bf37b411b7
#
_entry.id   8b7d59a34f660762985486bf37b411b7
#
_cell.length_a   1.000
_cell.length_b   1.000
_cell.length_c   1.000
_cell.angle_alpha   90.00
_cell.angle_beta   90.00
_cell.angle_gamma   90.00
#
_symmetry.space_group_name_H-M   'P 1'
#
loop_
_entity.id
_entity.type
_entity.pdbx_description
1 polymer ?
#
loop_
_entity_poly.entity_id
_entity_poly.type
_entity_poly.pdbx_seq_one_letter_code
_entity_poly.pdbx_strand_id
1 'polypeptide(L)'
;MIMNKNEVTNRVTATILSMSLLTVMAGAAIAPALGIIKAHFADAPEMMVQLIVSIPALLIIVTNLFFMSISRRLRTRTIAATGLMLYVVSGAGCFFADNIYVLLFLRAVLGISVGLIMPLSTGLLAFYFPPSEQARLMGLSAAMNQMGGVVATMLAGLLATIEWNYAFLVYLLGLIALLMVLAWLPNEQLDTANKRGVPFQPKQLLKFHPSVLGMLLLMMIFFIFPTNFAITAARQTSLTAEAITIIMVGLDVVAFFAGLFFGKMMKPFRIAIKYFAPVAFLMGYVLFAFGSVPAIIGGAVFVGIATGVGVPYLNTIASIKGGRNSATTVMPLLSAALYLGQFLSPIVVLPLSKTLFTDDVAAAYKIGVMLCVVYLLQVYSTRHFQSLPPE
;
A
#
# COMPACT_ATOMS: atom_id res chain seq x y z
N MET A 1 36.60 10.37 -17.26
CA MET A 1 36.68 9.36 -16.18
C MET A 1 35.70 8.24 -16.54
N ILE A 2 36.21 7.15 -17.14
CA ILE A 2 35.37 6.01 -17.58
C ILE A 2 34.95 5.28 -16.30
N MET A 3 33.71 5.46 -15.91
CA MET A 3 33.13 4.73 -14.77
C MET A 3 33.06 3.23 -15.10
N ASN A 4 33.43 2.41 -14.16
CA ASN A 4 33.37 0.95 -14.29
C ASN A 4 31.89 0.52 -14.50
N LYS A 5 31.64 -0.38 -15.47
CA LYS A 5 30.28 -0.85 -15.83
C LYS A 5 29.49 -1.34 -14.59
N ASN A 6 30.18 -1.96 -13.62
CA ASN A 6 29.59 -2.42 -12.37
C ASN A 6 29.18 -1.26 -11.45
N GLU A 7 29.92 -0.15 -11.39
CA GLU A 7 29.56 1.03 -10.59
C GLU A 7 28.35 1.76 -11.16
N VAL A 8 28.26 1.87 -12.48
CA VAL A 8 27.08 2.45 -13.15
C VAL A 8 25.84 1.62 -12.84
N THR A 9 25.96 0.29 -12.90
CA THR A 9 24.87 -0.64 -12.60
C THR A 9 24.41 -0.50 -11.15
N ASN A 10 25.32 -0.42 -10.18
CA ASN A 10 24.98 -0.31 -8.75
C ASN A 10 24.28 1.03 -8.43
N ARG A 11 24.72 2.14 -9.02
CA ARG A 11 24.10 3.47 -8.83
C ARG A 11 22.69 3.53 -9.42
N VAL A 12 22.48 2.99 -10.60
CA VAL A 12 21.16 2.90 -11.22
C VAL A 12 20.23 2.01 -10.37
N THR A 13 20.74 0.86 -9.90
CA THR A 13 19.99 -0.03 -9.01
C THR A 13 19.55 0.70 -7.73
N ALA A 14 20.49 1.37 -7.05
CA ALA A 14 20.19 2.13 -5.82
C ALA A 14 19.14 3.23 -6.09
N THR A 15 19.23 3.92 -7.24
CA THR A 15 18.24 4.94 -7.64
C THR A 15 16.85 4.34 -7.84
N ILE A 16 16.74 3.20 -8.51
CA ILE A 16 15.45 2.54 -8.72
C ILE A 16 14.87 2.04 -7.39
N LEU A 17 15.70 1.48 -6.52
CA LEU A 17 15.28 1.00 -5.21
C LEU A 17 14.87 2.14 -4.26
N SER A 18 15.51 3.33 -4.35
CA SER A 18 15.07 4.50 -3.60
C SER A 18 13.69 4.99 -4.03
N MET A 19 13.36 4.90 -5.32
CA MET A 19 12.00 5.17 -5.81
C MET A 19 10.99 4.17 -5.26
N SER A 20 11.35 2.88 -5.21
CA SER A 20 10.47 1.84 -4.65
C SER A 20 10.15 2.09 -3.18
N LEU A 21 11.14 2.53 -2.39
CA LEU A 21 10.95 2.87 -0.97
C LEU A 21 9.85 3.92 -0.76
N LEU A 22 9.72 4.90 -1.65
CA LEU A 22 8.77 6.00 -1.50
C LEU A 22 7.31 5.62 -1.84
N THR A 23 7.09 4.55 -2.59
CA THR A 23 5.74 4.23 -3.12
C THR A 23 4.73 3.88 -2.03
N VAL A 24 5.14 3.11 -1.00
CA VAL A 24 4.27 2.73 0.12
C VAL A 24 4.10 3.87 1.12
N MET A 25 5.09 4.75 1.24
CA MET A 25 5.06 5.89 2.17
C MET A 25 3.84 6.80 1.94
N ALA A 26 3.38 6.95 0.69
CA ALA A 26 2.28 7.86 0.36
C ALA A 26 0.97 7.56 1.08
N GLY A 27 0.65 6.28 1.29
CA GLY A 27 -0.57 5.85 1.99
C GLY A 27 -0.37 5.68 3.50
N ALA A 28 0.70 5.01 3.91
CA ALA A 28 0.87 4.55 5.29
C ALA A 28 1.43 5.61 6.24
N ALA A 29 2.30 6.53 5.76
CA ALA A 29 3.07 7.44 6.60
C ALA A 29 2.23 8.25 7.61
N ILE A 30 1.10 8.78 7.17
CA ILE A 30 0.29 9.72 7.97
C ILE A 30 -0.74 9.02 8.88
N ALA A 31 -0.92 7.72 8.71
CA ALA A 31 -1.90 6.97 9.48
C ALA A 31 -1.75 7.12 11.02
N PRO A 32 -0.55 7.06 11.62
CA PRO A 32 -0.40 7.26 13.08
C PRO A 32 -0.77 8.67 13.54
N ALA A 33 -0.64 9.68 12.69
CA ALA A 33 -0.96 11.08 12.99
C ALA A 33 -2.46 11.40 12.88
N LEU A 34 -3.30 10.51 12.32
CA LEU A 34 -4.72 10.80 12.05
C LEU A 34 -5.51 11.22 13.30
N GLY A 35 -5.17 10.68 14.47
CA GLY A 35 -5.81 11.05 15.73
C GLY A 35 -5.56 12.52 16.09
N ILE A 36 -4.32 12.99 15.95
CA ILE A 36 -3.90 14.36 16.22
C ILE A 36 -4.47 15.32 15.14
N ILE A 37 -4.43 14.89 13.88
CA ILE A 37 -5.02 15.64 12.76
C ILE A 37 -6.53 15.80 12.95
N LYS A 38 -7.25 14.77 13.41
CA LYS A 38 -8.69 14.88 13.71
C LYS A 38 -8.98 15.83 14.86
N ALA A 39 -8.11 15.86 15.87
CA ALA A 39 -8.25 16.83 16.98
C ALA A 39 -8.02 18.27 16.49
N HIS A 40 -7.09 18.49 15.58
CA HIS A 40 -6.84 19.81 14.98
C HIS A 40 -8.00 20.28 14.09
N PHE A 41 -8.51 19.41 13.21
CA PHE A 41 -9.67 19.68 12.36
C PHE A 41 -10.95 19.12 13.01
N ALA A 42 -11.28 19.58 14.23
CA ALA A 42 -12.40 19.05 15.04
C ALA A 42 -13.75 19.15 14.29
N ASP A 43 -13.99 20.27 13.60
CA ASP A 43 -15.21 20.55 12.84
C ASP A 43 -15.31 19.77 11.52
N ALA A 44 -14.20 19.19 11.03
CA ALA A 44 -14.22 18.44 9.79
C ALA A 44 -14.90 17.09 9.97
N PRO A 45 -15.73 16.65 8.98
CA PRO A 45 -16.28 15.32 8.99
C PRO A 45 -15.18 14.26 9.08
N GLU A 46 -15.39 13.24 9.88
CA GLU A 46 -14.42 12.14 10.09
C GLU A 46 -14.01 11.46 8.77
N MET A 47 -14.95 11.36 7.82
CA MET A 47 -14.69 10.88 6.47
C MET A 47 -13.55 11.65 5.78
N MET A 48 -13.52 12.99 5.90
CA MET A 48 -12.48 13.81 5.28
C MET A 48 -11.10 13.51 5.87
N VAL A 49 -11.03 13.30 7.19
CA VAL A 49 -9.78 12.93 7.87
C VAL A 49 -9.30 11.55 7.42
N GLN A 50 -10.19 10.57 7.30
CA GLN A 50 -9.84 9.24 6.80
C GLN A 50 -9.43 9.25 5.31
N LEU A 51 -10.01 10.14 4.51
CA LEU A 51 -9.64 10.33 3.11
C LEU A 51 -8.20 10.86 2.94
N ILE A 52 -7.61 11.50 3.95
CA ILE A 52 -6.19 11.90 3.92
C ILE A 52 -5.27 10.70 3.63
N VAL A 53 -5.59 9.52 4.15
CA VAL A 53 -4.81 8.28 3.91
C VAL A 53 -5.23 7.59 2.61
N SER A 54 -6.51 7.62 2.25
CA SER A 54 -7.06 6.78 1.20
C SER A 54 -7.17 7.45 -0.17
N ILE A 55 -7.29 8.79 -0.24
CA ILE A 55 -7.45 9.51 -1.51
C ILE A 55 -6.25 9.34 -2.49
N PRO A 56 -4.98 9.25 -2.03
CA PRO A 56 -3.88 8.98 -2.92
C PRO A 56 -4.07 7.68 -3.73
N ALA A 57 -4.68 6.65 -3.14
CA ALA A 57 -4.89 5.37 -3.81
C ALA A 57 -5.77 5.49 -5.07
N LEU A 58 -6.81 6.31 -5.01
CA LEU A 58 -7.66 6.59 -6.17
C LEU A 58 -6.86 7.21 -7.32
N LEU A 59 -6.04 8.22 -7.01
CA LEU A 59 -5.25 8.93 -8.02
C LEU A 59 -4.10 8.08 -8.55
N ILE A 60 -3.56 7.14 -7.75
CA ILE A 60 -2.61 6.13 -8.22
C ILE A 60 -3.25 5.28 -9.33
N ILE A 61 -4.49 4.78 -9.11
CA ILE A 61 -5.21 3.98 -10.12
C ILE A 61 -5.38 4.78 -11.41
N VAL A 62 -5.92 5.99 -11.28
CA VAL A 62 -6.18 6.87 -12.45
C VAL A 62 -4.88 7.13 -13.21
N THR A 63 -3.82 7.49 -12.52
CA THR A 63 -2.53 7.79 -13.16
C THR A 63 -1.91 6.56 -13.82
N ASN A 64 -2.01 5.38 -13.20
CA ASN A 64 -1.53 4.13 -13.77
C ASN A 64 -2.21 3.78 -15.09
N LEU A 65 -3.50 4.09 -15.26
CA LEU A 65 -4.20 3.90 -16.54
C LEU A 65 -3.61 4.75 -17.66
N PHE A 66 -3.13 5.95 -17.35
CA PHE A 66 -2.53 6.87 -18.32
C PHE A 66 -1.00 6.71 -18.44
N PHE A 67 -0.37 5.96 -17.55
CA PHE A 67 1.10 5.83 -17.50
C PHE A 67 1.70 5.40 -18.84
N MET A 68 1.08 4.44 -19.53
CA MET A 68 1.57 4.00 -20.84
C MET A 68 1.56 5.13 -21.91
N SER A 69 0.55 5.99 -21.87
CA SER A 69 0.48 7.14 -22.78
C SER A 69 1.54 8.19 -22.45
N ILE A 70 1.84 8.37 -21.16
CA ILE A 70 2.87 9.28 -20.67
C ILE A 70 4.27 8.76 -21.03
N SER A 71 4.54 7.46 -20.81
CA SER A 71 5.85 6.84 -21.07
C SER A 71 6.22 6.78 -22.56
N ARG A 72 5.24 6.85 -23.47
CA ARG A 72 5.49 6.98 -24.91
C ARG A 72 5.96 8.37 -25.33
N ARG A 73 5.60 9.40 -24.58
CA ARG A 73 5.89 10.81 -24.92
C ARG A 73 7.09 11.37 -24.16
N LEU A 74 7.32 10.90 -22.95
CA LEU A 74 8.35 11.42 -22.06
C LEU A 74 9.43 10.36 -21.79
N ARG A 75 10.66 10.84 -21.55
CA ARG A 75 11.81 10.00 -21.21
C ARG A 75 11.77 9.59 -19.74
N THR A 76 12.42 8.47 -19.42
CA THR A 76 12.44 7.86 -18.08
C THR A 76 12.83 8.83 -16.98
N ARG A 77 13.94 9.57 -17.17
CA ARG A 77 14.43 10.55 -16.20
C ARG A 77 13.44 11.71 -15.99
N THR A 78 12.80 12.16 -17.06
CA THR A 78 11.80 13.23 -17.00
C THR A 78 10.59 12.78 -16.19
N ILE A 79 10.04 11.58 -16.45
CA ILE A 79 8.89 11.04 -15.70
C ILE A 79 9.25 10.86 -14.22
N ALA A 80 10.42 10.27 -13.93
CA ALA A 80 10.89 10.05 -12.57
C ALA A 80 11.08 11.38 -11.81
N ALA A 81 11.77 12.35 -12.43
CA ALA A 81 12.03 13.65 -11.80
C ALA A 81 10.75 14.44 -11.58
N THR A 82 9.84 14.49 -12.56
CA THR A 82 8.53 15.15 -12.40
C THR A 82 7.69 14.47 -11.32
N GLY A 83 7.63 13.13 -11.32
CA GLY A 83 6.94 12.36 -10.29
C GLY A 83 7.51 12.66 -8.90
N LEU A 84 8.83 12.60 -8.71
CA LEU A 84 9.48 12.86 -7.42
C LEU A 84 9.35 14.33 -6.99
N MET A 85 9.40 15.27 -7.91
CA MET A 85 9.17 16.68 -7.60
C MET A 85 7.73 16.90 -7.11
N LEU A 86 6.73 16.33 -7.79
CA LEU A 86 5.34 16.35 -7.33
C LEU A 86 5.19 15.68 -5.97
N TYR A 87 5.91 14.55 -5.73
CA TYR A 87 5.91 13.85 -4.46
C TYR A 87 6.36 14.74 -3.31
N VAL A 88 7.52 15.41 -3.47
CA VAL A 88 8.07 16.28 -2.43
C VAL A 88 7.20 17.52 -2.24
N VAL A 89 6.83 18.20 -3.32
CA VAL A 89 6.05 19.44 -3.24
C VAL A 89 4.66 19.19 -2.65
N SER A 90 3.95 18.17 -3.10
CA SER A 90 2.62 17.87 -2.58
C SER A 90 2.66 17.21 -1.20
N GLY A 91 3.60 16.31 -0.95
CA GLY A 91 3.73 15.63 0.34
C GLY A 91 4.17 16.58 1.44
N ALA A 92 5.31 17.26 1.28
CA ALA A 92 5.81 18.21 2.24
C ALA A 92 4.98 19.52 2.25
N GLY A 93 4.35 19.89 1.13
CA GLY A 93 3.44 21.04 1.05
C GLY A 93 2.24 20.93 1.98
N CYS A 94 1.83 19.72 2.36
CA CYS A 94 0.80 19.50 3.38
C CYS A 94 1.17 20.11 4.74
N PHE A 95 2.45 20.34 5.02
CA PHE A 95 2.92 21.03 6.21
C PHE A 95 2.33 22.45 6.36
N PHE A 96 2.08 23.14 5.25
CA PHE A 96 1.55 24.51 5.20
C PHE A 96 0.02 24.54 5.01
N ALA A 97 -0.66 23.39 5.08
CA ALA A 97 -2.09 23.31 4.79
C ALA A 97 -2.93 23.56 6.04
N ASP A 98 -3.44 24.79 6.21
CA ASP A 98 -4.35 25.14 7.31
C ASP A 98 -5.81 24.75 7.05
N ASN A 99 -6.11 24.18 5.89
CA ASN A 99 -7.46 23.79 5.47
C ASN A 99 -7.48 22.34 5.00
N ILE A 100 -8.46 21.57 5.49
CA ILE A 100 -8.59 20.14 5.15
C ILE A 100 -8.79 19.90 3.65
N TYR A 101 -9.45 20.80 2.92
CA TYR A 101 -9.64 20.67 1.46
C TYR A 101 -8.32 20.84 0.71
N VAL A 102 -7.47 21.80 1.14
CA VAL A 102 -6.12 21.98 0.58
C VAL A 102 -5.28 20.75 0.88
N LEU A 103 -5.38 20.22 2.10
CA LEU A 103 -4.70 18.99 2.51
C LEU A 103 -5.10 17.81 1.62
N LEU A 104 -6.39 17.60 1.40
CA LEU A 104 -6.91 16.53 0.54
C LEU A 104 -6.48 16.71 -0.93
N PHE A 105 -6.47 17.96 -1.44
CA PHE A 105 -5.97 18.23 -2.78
C PHE A 105 -4.50 17.89 -2.94
N LEU A 106 -3.65 18.28 -2.00
CA LEU A 106 -2.23 17.92 -2.00
C LEU A 106 -2.02 16.42 -1.90
N ARG A 107 -2.82 15.71 -1.10
CA ARG A 107 -2.82 14.25 -1.00
C ARG A 107 -3.24 13.58 -2.33
N ALA A 108 -4.19 14.17 -3.05
CA ALA A 108 -4.56 13.71 -4.39
C ALA A 108 -3.40 13.86 -5.38
N VAL A 109 -2.71 15.02 -5.37
CA VAL A 109 -1.51 15.26 -6.20
C VAL A 109 -0.38 14.29 -5.84
N LEU A 110 -0.21 13.97 -4.56
CA LEU A 110 0.73 12.94 -4.10
C LEU A 110 0.40 11.57 -4.72
N GLY A 111 -0.88 11.21 -4.83
CA GLY A 111 -1.32 10.00 -5.51
C GLY A 111 -0.94 9.97 -6.99
N ILE A 112 -1.09 11.09 -7.70
CA ILE A 112 -0.64 11.23 -9.10
C ILE A 112 0.87 10.97 -9.19
N SER A 113 1.65 11.55 -8.29
CA SER A 113 3.10 11.37 -8.23
C SER A 113 3.51 9.90 -8.10
N VAL A 114 2.91 9.20 -7.13
CA VAL A 114 3.19 7.76 -6.91
C VAL A 114 2.75 6.91 -8.09
N GLY A 115 1.62 7.26 -8.73
CA GLY A 115 1.14 6.60 -9.95
C GLY A 115 2.10 6.75 -11.14
N LEU A 116 2.97 7.78 -11.15
CA LEU A 116 4.07 7.91 -12.12
C LEU A 116 5.31 7.09 -11.71
N ILE A 117 5.67 7.11 -10.43
CA ILE A 117 6.91 6.52 -9.93
C ILE A 117 6.82 5.00 -9.86
N MET A 118 5.71 4.45 -9.39
CA MET A 118 5.56 3.02 -9.11
C MET A 118 5.73 2.12 -10.35
N PRO A 119 5.00 2.34 -11.46
CA PRO A 119 5.19 1.50 -12.65
C PRO A 119 6.55 1.74 -13.31
N LEU A 120 7.12 2.94 -13.13
CA LEU A 120 8.44 3.25 -13.64
C LEU A 120 9.53 2.49 -12.89
N SER A 121 9.49 2.43 -11.55
CA SER A 121 10.50 1.72 -10.76
C SER A 121 10.59 0.23 -11.12
N THR A 122 9.45 -0.46 -11.20
CA THR A 122 9.41 -1.87 -11.60
C THR A 122 9.75 -2.08 -13.08
N GLY A 123 9.32 -1.17 -13.95
CA GLY A 123 9.61 -1.18 -15.37
C GLY A 123 11.10 -1.01 -15.70
N LEU A 124 11.79 -0.12 -14.98
CA LEU A 124 13.23 0.09 -15.15
C LEU A 124 14.06 -1.13 -14.73
N LEU A 125 13.64 -1.88 -13.70
CA LEU A 125 14.29 -3.14 -13.34
C LEU A 125 14.19 -4.16 -14.47
N ALA A 126 13.04 -4.24 -15.12
CA ALA A 126 12.86 -5.13 -16.27
C ALA A 126 13.62 -4.65 -17.53
N PHE A 127 13.83 -3.34 -17.66
CA PHE A 127 14.50 -2.74 -18.82
C PHE A 127 16.03 -2.84 -18.74
N TYR A 128 16.63 -2.55 -17.59
CA TYR A 128 18.09 -2.47 -17.44
C TYR A 128 18.77 -3.80 -17.09
N PHE A 129 18.03 -4.76 -16.54
CA PHE A 129 18.63 -5.97 -16.00
C PHE A 129 18.20 -7.23 -16.76
N PRO A 130 19.11 -8.22 -16.95
CA PRO A 130 18.79 -9.48 -17.60
C PRO A 130 17.79 -10.30 -16.76
N PRO A 131 17.01 -11.20 -17.38
CA PRO A 131 16.00 -12.02 -16.69
C PRO A 131 16.54 -12.80 -15.49
N SER A 132 17.80 -13.19 -15.50
CA SER A 132 18.48 -13.90 -14.39
C SER A 132 18.58 -13.07 -13.10
N GLU A 133 18.67 -11.73 -13.21
CA GLU A 133 18.79 -10.82 -12.07
C GLU A 133 17.44 -10.17 -11.68
N GLN A 134 16.49 -10.12 -12.61
CA GLN A 134 15.21 -9.43 -12.40
C GLN A 134 14.46 -9.97 -11.17
N ALA A 135 14.40 -11.30 -10.99
CA ALA A 135 13.70 -11.90 -9.85
C ALA A 135 14.28 -11.43 -8.49
N ARG A 136 15.61 -11.36 -8.39
CA ARG A 136 16.30 -10.87 -7.19
C ARG A 136 16.02 -9.39 -6.95
N LEU A 137 16.12 -8.56 -7.98
CA LEU A 137 15.93 -7.11 -7.88
C LEU A 137 14.48 -6.73 -7.62
N MET A 138 13.51 -7.47 -8.19
CA MET A 138 12.09 -7.30 -7.89
C MET A 138 11.78 -7.64 -6.43
N GLY A 139 12.38 -8.73 -5.90
CA GLY A 139 12.29 -9.07 -4.49
C GLY A 139 12.88 -7.98 -3.58
N LEU A 140 14.02 -7.42 -3.95
CA LEU A 140 14.65 -6.31 -3.22
C LEU A 140 13.79 -5.04 -3.29
N SER A 141 13.19 -4.73 -4.44
CA SER A 141 12.23 -3.63 -4.60
C SER A 141 11.01 -3.79 -3.69
N ALA A 142 10.46 -5.00 -3.59
CA ALA A 142 9.36 -5.30 -2.66
C ALA A 142 9.78 -5.12 -1.19
N ALA A 143 10.97 -5.55 -0.81
CA ALA A 143 11.52 -5.33 0.52
C ALA A 143 11.71 -3.84 0.81
N MET A 144 12.21 -3.05 -0.14
CA MET A 144 12.34 -1.60 -0.02
C MET A 144 10.99 -0.90 0.14
N ASN A 145 9.94 -1.37 -0.55
CA ASN A 145 8.58 -0.86 -0.36
C ASN A 145 8.11 -1.05 1.09
N GLN A 146 8.31 -2.23 1.66
CA GLN A 146 7.92 -2.51 3.06
C GLN A 146 8.75 -1.70 4.06
N MET A 147 10.07 -1.61 3.84
CA MET A 147 10.95 -0.76 4.66
C MET A 147 10.55 0.71 4.59
N GLY A 148 10.13 1.19 3.40
CA GLY A 148 9.59 2.53 3.23
C GLY A 148 8.36 2.79 4.10
N GLY A 149 7.44 1.82 4.18
CA GLY A 149 6.30 1.87 5.09
C GLY A 149 6.72 2.00 6.55
N VAL A 150 7.58 1.10 7.03
CA VAL A 150 8.09 1.09 8.41
C VAL A 150 8.75 2.42 8.78
N VAL A 151 9.71 2.88 7.95
CA VAL A 151 10.45 4.12 8.18
C VAL A 151 9.51 5.34 8.18
N ALA A 152 8.58 5.38 7.22
CA ALA A 152 7.67 6.49 7.09
C ALA A 152 6.67 6.56 8.24
N THR A 153 6.06 5.44 8.63
CA THR A 153 5.11 5.36 9.74
C THR A 153 5.79 5.79 11.04
N MET A 154 7.02 5.31 11.29
CA MET A 154 7.77 5.67 12.48
C MET A 154 8.12 7.16 12.50
N LEU A 155 8.73 7.67 11.44
CA LEU A 155 9.16 9.08 11.39
C LEU A 155 7.96 10.04 11.45
N ALA A 156 6.92 9.78 10.67
CA ALA A 156 5.74 10.65 10.66
C ALA A 156 5.01 10.62 12.01
N GLY A 157 4.89 9.46 12.64
CA GLY A 157 4.29 9.33 13.96
C GLY A 157 5.08 10.10 15.03
N LEU A 158 6.43 9.98 15.05
CA LEU A 158 7.27 10.73 15.96
C LEU A 158 7.25 12.24 15.69
N LEU A 159 7.29 12.65 14.43
CA LEU A 159 7.19 14.07 14.07
C LEU A 159 5.83 14.68 14.45
N ALA A 160 4.76 13.91 14.35
CA ALA A 160 3.42 14.34 14.74
C ALA A 160 3.27 14.61 16.24
N THR A 161 4.17 14.09 17.11
CA THR A 161 4.15 14.40 18.54
C THR A 161 4.63 15.82 18.84
N ILE A 162 5.38 16.45 17.92
CA ILE A 162 5.82 17.84 18.05
C ILE A 162 4.62 18.75 17.66
N GLU A 163 4.10 18.56 16.46
CA GLU A 163 2.90 19.23 15.94
C GLU A 163 2.32 18.39 14.80
N TRP A 164 1.01 18.39 14.60
CA TRP A 164 0.31 17.54 13.64
C TRP A 164 0.85 17.64 12.21
N ASN A 165 1.23 18.84 11.76
CA ASN A 165 1.72 19.10 10.41
C ASN A 165 3.16 18.63 10.17
N TYR A 166 3.98 18.47 11.23
CA TYR A 166 5.35 17.97 11.11
C TYR A 166 5.40 16.55 10.54
N ALA A 167 4.35 15.75 10.72
CA ALA A 167 4.24 14.42 10.11
C ALA A 167 4.49 14.44 8.59
N PHE A 168 4.10 15.50 7.90
CA PHE A 168 4.23 15.62 6.45
C PHE A 168 5.68 15.89 5.98
N LEU A 169 6.57 16.32 6.88
CA LEU A 169 7.98 16.52 6.54
C LEU A 169 8.70 15.20 6.17
N VAL A 170 8.15 14.06 6.51
CA VAL A 170 8.66 12.74 6.09
C VAL A 170 8.77 12.63 4.56
N TYR A 171 7.94 13.32 3.80
CA TYR A 171 7.98 13.32 2.34
C TYR A 171 9.20 14.03 1.74
N LEU A 172 9.95 14.81 2.54
CA LEU A 172 11.25 15.37 2.14
C LEU A 172 12.30 14.27 1.85
N LEU A 173 12.12 13.04 2.35
CA LEU A 173 12.94 11.90 1.95
C LEU A 173 12.92 11.68 0.43
N GLY A 174 11.86 12.10 -0.25
CA GLY A 174 11.77 12.12 -1.71
C GLY A 174 12.85 12.96 -2.40
N LEU A 175 13.41 13.98 -1.72
CA LEU A 175 14.54 14.77 -2.25
C LEU A 175 15.78 13.93 -2.51
N ILE A 176 16.05 12.96 -1.64
CA ILE A 176 17.21 12.04 -1.81
C ILE A 176 17.05 11.25 -3.10
N ALA A 177 15.87 10.65 -3.31
CA ALA A 177 15.59 9.92 -4.54
C ALA A 177 15.59 10.83 -5.78
N LEU A 178 15.07 12.06 -5.67
CA LEU A 178 15.10 13.05 -6.74
C LEU A 178 16.54 13.39 -7.15
N LEU A 179 17.41 13.67 -6.19
CA LEU A 179 18.82 13.94 -6.46
C LEU A 179 19.51 12.74 -7.11
N MET A 180 19.25 11.51 -6.63
CA MET A 180 19.77 10.28 -7.24
C MET A 180 19.28 10.11 -8.68
N VAL A 181 17.99 10.36 -8.95
CA VAL A 181 17.43 10.29 -10.31
C VAL A 181 18.10 11.31 -11.22
N LEU A 182 18.24 12.55 -10.78
CA LEU A 182 18.89 13.60 -11.57
C LEU A 182 20.37 13.32 -11.84
N ALA A 183 21.08 12.69 -10.90
CA ALA A 183 22.50 12.40 -11.02
C ALA A 183 22.79 11.12 -11.82
N TRP A 184 22.02 10.04 -11.58
CA TRP A 184 22.44 8.69 -11.99
C TRP A 184 21.47 7.96 -12.93
N LEU A 185 20.18 8.38 -13.02
CA LEU A 185 19.24 7.69 -13.90
C LEU A 185 19.49 8.08 -15.36
N PRO A 186 19.75 7.13 -16.29
CA PRO A 186 19.86 7.42 -17.71
C PRO A 186 18.58 8.04 -18.29
N ASN A 187 18.74 8.96 -19.23
CA ASN A 187 17.60 9.66 -19.84
C ASN A 187 17.19 8.99 -21.15
N GLU A 188 16.63 7.80 -21.05
CA GLU A 188 16.22 6.97 -22.19
C GLU A 188 14.71 6.99 -22.37
N GLN A 189 14.26 6.59 -23.54
CA GLN A 189 12.85 6.37 -23.80
C GLN A 189 12.57 4.88 -23.61
N LEU A 190 11.56 4.55 -22.78
CA LEU A 190 11.12 3.17 -22.68
C LEU A 190 10.58 2.75 -24.05
N ASP A 191 11.28 1.81 -24.70
CA ASP A 191 10.83 1.27 -25.99
C ASP A 191 9.55 0.46 -25.77
N THR A 192 8.44 1.12 -26.08
CA THR A 192 7.09 0.52 -26.01
C THR A 192 6.68 -0.10 -27.34
N ALA A 193 7.58 -0.08 -28.34
CA ALA A 193 7.27 -0.52 -29.71
C ALA A 193 6.86 -2.00 -29.77
N ASN A 194 7.33 -2.84 -28.84
CA ASN A 194 7.03 -4.27 -28.81
C ASN A 194 5.91 -4.66 -27.79
N LYS A 195 5.38 -3.70 -27.07
CA LYS A 195 4.29 -3.96 -26.15
C LYS A 195 3.08 -3.11 -26.55
N ARG A 196 2.34 -3.61 -27.53
CA ARG A 196 0.90 -3.30 -27.57
C ARG A 196 0.38 -3.66 -26.20
N GLY A 197 0.18 -2.64 -25.35
CA GLY A 197 -0.42 -2.84 -24.04
C GLY A 197 -1.64 -3.68 -24.30
N VAL A 198 -1.69 -4.86 -23.69
CA VAL A 198 -2.86 -5.72 -23.85
C VAL A 198 -4.03 -4.87 -23.37
N PRO A 199 -4.96 -4.48 -24.24
CA PRO A 199 -6.07 -3.63 -23.83
C PRO A 199 -6.81 -4.37 -22.73
N PHE A 200 -7.25 -3.62 -21.71
CA PHE A 200 -8.07 -4.17 -20.64
C PHE A 200 -9.22 -4.97 -21.27
N GLN A 201 -9.19 -6.28 -21.05
CA GLN A 201 -10.23 -7.18 -21.56
C GLN A 201 -11.18 -7.53 -20.41
N PRO A 202 -12.45 -7.12 -20.45
CA PRO A 202 -13.44 -7.46 -19.40
C PRO A 202 -13.54 -8.95 -19.13
N LYS A 203 -13.30 -9.80 -20.15
CA LYS A 203 -13.25 -11.27 -20.01
C LYS A 203 -12.18 -11.76 -19.03
N GLN A 204 -11.07 -11.01 -18.87
CA GLN A 204 -10.02 -11.35 -17.91
C GLN A 204 -10.47 -11.07 -16.47
N LEU A 205 -11.23 -9.98 -16.26
CA LEU A 205 -11.82 -9.69 -14.95
C LEU A 205 -12.75 -10.83 -14.52
N LEU A 206 -13.59 -11.32 -15.42
CA LEU A 206 -14.47 -12.47 -15.15
C LEU A 206 -13.69 -13.75 -14.84
N LYS A 207 -12.60 -14.01 -15.55
CA LYS A 207 -11.76 -15.19 -15.30
C LYS A 207 -11.03 -15.15 -13.94
N PHE A 208 -10.54 -13.97 -13.54
CA PHE A 208 -9.72 -13.80 -12.34
C PHE A 208 -10.48 -13.12 -11.19
N HIS A 209 -11.83 -13.00 -11.29
CA HIS A 209 -12.65 -12.35 -10.26
C HIS A 209 -12.39 -12.87 -8.83
N PRO A 210 -12.07 -14.17 -8.58
CA PRO A 210 -11.83 -14.62 -7.21
C PRO A 210 -10.58 -13.98 -6.58
N SER A 211 -9.51 -13.82 -7.37
CA SER A 211 -8.28 -13.18 -6.88
C SER A 211 -8.43 -11.65 -6.79
N VAL A 212 -9.12 -11.04 -7.77
CA VAL A 212 -9.38 -9.60 -7.80
C VAL A 212 -10.28 -9.19 -6.64
N LEU A 213 -11.39 -9.89 -6.42
CA LEU A 213 -12.30 -9.63 -5.31
C LEU A 213 -11.63 -9.94 -3.96
N GLY A 214 -10.84 -11.02 -3.89
CA GLY A 214 -10.05 -11.36 -2.71
C GLY A 214 -9.06 -10.25 -2.35
N MET A 215 -8.34 -9.67 -3.32
CA MET A 215 -7.41 -8.56 -3.10
C MET A 215 -8.15 -7.28 -2.66
N LEU A 216 -9.29 -6.98 -3.28
CA LEU A 216 -10.12 -5.84 -2.92
C LEU A 216 -10.61 -5.96 -1.47
N LEU A 217 -11.19 -7.10 -1.10
CA LEU A 217 -11.68 -7.34 0.27
C LEU A 217 -10.54 -7.32 1.28
N LEU A 218 -9.40 -7.98 0.97
CA LEU A 218 -8.23 -8.01 1.82
C LEU A 218 -7.75 -6.59 2.14
N MET A 219 -7.61 -5.74 1.12
CA MET A 219 -7.15 -4.37 1.30
C MET A 219 -8.21 -3.47 1.94
N MET A 220 -9.48 -3.66 1.62
CA MET A 220 -10.56 -2.92 2.27
C MET A 220 -10.61 -3.22 3.78
N ILE A 221 -10.44 -4.50 4.16
CA ILE A 221 -10.35 -4.92 5.57
C ILE A 221 -9.08 -4.38 6.22
N PHE A 222 -7.92 -4.53 5.57
CA PHE A 222 -6.64 -4.03 6.11
C PHE A 222 -6.70 -2.53 6.42
N PHE A 223 -7.22 -1.72 5.50
CA PHE A 223 -7.24 -0.26 5.64
C PHE A 223 -8.23 0.27 6.69
N ILE A 224 -9.09 -0.58 7.27
CA ILE A 224 -9.84 -0.22 8.49
C ILE A 224 -8.88 0.17 9.60
N PHE A 225 -7.77 -0.57 9.77
CA PHE A 225 -6.80 -0.29 10.82
C PHE A 225 -6.11 1.08 10.63
N PRO A 226 -5.36 1.34 9.55
CA PRO A 226 -4.63 2.61 9.41
C PRO A 226 -5.54 3.85 9.32
N THR A 227 -6.80 3.71 8.93
CA THR A 227 -7.73 4.85 8.84
C THR A 227 -8.49 5.13 10.14
N ASN A 228 -8.63 4.15 11.04
CA ASN A 228 -9.42 4.31 12.26
C ASN A 228 -8.60 4.19 13.53
N PHE A 229 -7.49 3.42 13.54
CA PHE A 229 -6.82 3.04 14.79
C PHE A 229 -6.34 4.24 15.60
N ALA A 230 -5.62 5.17 14.97
CA ALA A 230 -5.10 6.34 15.69
C ALA A 230 -6.24 7.23 16.25
N ILE A 231 -7.33 7.38 15.50
CA ILE A 231 -8.51 8.15 15.91
C ILE A 231 -9.22 7.46 17.09
N THR A 232 -9.41 6.14 16.98
CA THR A 232 -10.12 5.33 18.00
C THR A 232 -9.29 5.22 19.27
N ALA A 233 -8.00 4.95 19.16
CA ALA A 233 -7.10 4.82 20.31
C ALA A 233 -6.98 6.13 21.10
N ALA A 234 -6.93 7.27 20.43
CA ALA A 234 -6.94 8.59 21.08
C ALA A 234 -8.22 8.86 21.89
N ARG A 235 -9.35 8.23 21.52
CA ARG A 235 -10.64 8.39 22.20
C ARG A 235 -10.87 7.38 23.32
N GLN A 236 -10.39 6.14 23.18
CA GLN A 236 -10.76 5.00 24.04
C GLN A 236 -9.71 4.66 25.08
N THR A 237 -8.45 4.98 24.84
CA THR A 237 -7.33 4.48 25.65
C THR A 237 -6.47 5.62 26.17
N SER A 238 -5.72 5.34 27.23
CA SER A 238 -4.65 6.21 27.72
C SER A 238 -3.35 6.08 26.90
N LEU A 239 -3.43 5.54 25.68
CA LEU A 239 -2.25 5.37 24.82
C LEU A 239 -1.75 6.73 24.35
N THR A 240 -0.47 6.98 24.52
CA THR A 240 0.19 8.17 23.99
C THR A 240 0.35 8.07 22.47
N ALA A 241 0.60 9.18 21.79
CA ALA A 241 0.81 9.21 20.34
C ALA A 241 2.02 8.33 19.92
N GLU A 242 3.06 8.30 20.76
CA GLU A 242 4.22 7.43 20.55
C GLU A 242 3.84 5.94 20.63
N ALA A 243 3.03 5.56 21.63
CA ALA A 243 2.57 4.17 21.77
C ALA A 243 1.71 3.74 20.57
N ILE A 244 0.82 4.60 20.10
CA ILE A 244 0.03 4.39 18.88
C ILE A 244 0.97 4.15 17.69
N THR A 245 1.97 5.01 17.52
CA THR A 245 2.97 4.89 16.45
C THR A 245 3.74 3.58 16.53
N ILE A 246 4.20 3.19 17.73
CA ILE A 246 4.94 1.94 17.95
C ILE A 246 4.08 0.72 17.60
N ILE A 247 2.80 0.71 17.95
CA ILE A 247 1.87 -0.37 17.60
C ILE A 247 1.70 -0.46 16.07
N MET A 248 1.56 0.67 15.38
CA MET A 248 1.41 0.70 13.92
C MET A 248 2.68 0.24 13.22
N VAL A 249 3.85 0.72 13.64
CA VAL A 249 5.16 0.24 13.15
C VAL A 249 5.33 -1.25 13.43
N GLY A 250 4.94 -1.71 14.62
CA GLY A 250 4.98 -3.11 15.00
C GLY A 250 4.16 -4.01 14.05
N LEU A 251 2.98 -3.55 13.63
CA LEU A 251 2.17 -4.23 12.62
C LEU A 251 2.93 -4.36 11.29
N ASP A 252 3.53 -3.27 10.79
CA ASP A 252 4.28 -3.26 9.54
C ASP A 252 5.49 -4.20 9.59
N VAL A 253 6.20 -4.24 10.73
CA VAL A 253 7.33 -5.16 10.99
C VAL A 253 6.84 -6.62 10.99
N VAL A 254 5.72 -6.91 11.65
CA VAL A 254 5.12 -8.25 11.65
C VAL A 254 4.70 -8.65 10.23
N ALA A 255 4.09 -7.75 9.47
CA ALA A 255 3.71 -8.00 8.09
C ALA A 255 4.92 -8.29 7.19
N PHE A 256 6.02 -7.55 7.39
CA PHE A 256 7.29 -7.79 6.69
C PHE A 256 7.83 -9.20 6.95
N PHE A 257 7.94 -9.60 8.22
CA PHE A 257 8.43 -10.94 8.57
C PHE A 257 7.48 -12.05 8.10
N ALA A 258 6.15 -11.86 8.23
CA ALA A 258 5.17 -12.81 7.74
C ALA A 258 5.29 -13.00 6.22
N GLY A 259 5.49 -11.94 5.46
CA GLY A 259 5.75 -11.98 4.02
C GLY A 259 7.06 -12.68 3.67
N LEU A 260 8.13 -12.44 4.44
CA LEU A 260 9.43 -13.10 4.24
C LEU A 260 9.35 -14.62 4.46
N PHE A 261 8.57 -15.05 5.48
CA PHE A 261 8.38 -16.48 5.78
C PHE A 261 7.25 -17.13 4.96
N PHE A 262 6.48 -16.37 4.17
CA PHE A 262 5.36 -16.88 3.39
C PHE A 262 5.73 -18.10 2.52
N GLY A 263 6.86 -18.04 1.81
CA GLY A 263 7.32 -19.15 0.96
C GLY A 263 7.54 -20.46 1.74
N LYS A 264 8.01 -20.37 2.99
CA LYS A 264 8.19 -21.55 3.88
C LYS A 264 6.85 -22.04 4.42
N MET A 265 5.90 -21.15 4.69
CA MET A 265 4.55 -21.49 5.17
C MET A 265 3.69 -22.14 4.07
N MET A 266 3.93 -21.78 2.81
CA MET A 266 3.14 -22.26 1.68
C MET A 266 3.19 -23.78 1.52
N LYS A 267 4.32 -24.44 1.81
CA LYS A 267 4.49 -25.89 1.68
C LYS A 267 3.63 -26.70 2.68
N PRO A 268 3.74 -26.50 4.02
CA PRO A 268 2.97 -27.29 4.98
C PRO A 268 1.47 -26.95 5.01
N PHE A 269 1.09 -25.70 4.70
CA PHE A 269 -0.31 -25.23 4.78
C PHE A 269 -1.01 -25.14 3.43
N ARG A 270 -0.54 -25.82 2.40
CA ARG A 270 -0.96 -25.74 1.01
C ARG A 270 -2.48 -25.63 0.79
N ILE A 271 -3.27 -26.44 1.50
CA ILE A 271 -4.73 -26.49 1.38
C ILE A 271 -5.40 -25.39 2.23
N ALA A 272 -4.85 -25.12 3.40
CA ALA A 272 -5.44 -24.21 4.39
C ALA A 272 -4.99 -22.74 4.23
N ILE A 273 -3.87 -22.48 3.53
CA ILE A 273 -3.25 -21.16 3.45
C ILE A 273 -4.19 -20.07 2.91
N LYS A 274 -5.16 -20.44 2.06
CA LYS A 274 -6.19 -19.54 1.52
C LYS A 274 -7.11 -18.95 2.60
N TYR A 275 -7.31 -19.69 3.71
CA TYR A 275 -8.12 -19.26 4.84
C TYR A 275 -7.31 -18.47 5.88
N PHE A 276 -5.99 -18.47 5.76
CA PHE A 276 -5.11 -17.93 6.79
C PHE A 276 -5.30 -16.42 6.97
N ALA A 277 -5.28 -15.66 5.87
CA ALA A 277 -5.45 -14.21 5.94
C ALA A 277 -6.83 -13.80 6.48
N PRO A 278 -7.98 -14.29 5.95
CA PRO A 278 -9.29 -13.90 6.49
C PRO A 278 -9.51 -14.33 7.93
N VAL A 279 -8.98 -15.49 8.39
CA VAL A 279 -9.06 -15.92 9.79
C VAL A 279 -8.20 -15.04 10.68
N ALA A 280 -6.97 -14.72 10.28
CA ALA A 280 -6.09 -13.84 11.05
C ALA A 280 -6.68 -12.42 11.15
N PHE A 281 -7.25 -11.86 10.07
CA PHE A 281 -7.98 -10.60 10.15
C PHE A 281 -9.16 -10.67 11.13
N LEU A 282 -9.96 -11.73 11.05
CA LEU A 282 -11.09 -11.94 11.96
C LEU A 282 -10.66 -11.91 13.43
N MET A 283 -9.61 -12.67 13.77
CA MET A 283 -9.04 -12.67 15.12
C MET A 283 -8.52 -11.29 15.50
N GLY A 284 -7.85 -10.60 14.60
CA GLY A 284 -7.32 -9.25 14.83
C GLY A 284 -8.44 -8.25 15.16
N TYR A 285 -9.51 -8.20 14.36
CA TYR A 285 -10.61 -7.25 14.58
C TYR A 285 -11.48 -7.62 15.77
N VAL A 286 -11.64 -8.90 16.10
CA VAL A 286 -12.27 -9.32 17.35
C VAL A 286 -11.46 -8.81 18.56
N LEU A 287 -10.13 -8.93 18.53
CA LEU A 287 -9.27 -8.41 19.60
C LEU A 287 -9.34 -6.88 19.71
N PHE A 288 -9.35 -6.14 18.60
CA PHE A 288 -9.53 -4.69 18.63
C PHE A 288 -10.89 -4.28 19.25
N ALA A 289 -11.93 -5.06 19.03
CA ALA A 289 -13.25 -4.78 19.62
C ALA A 289 -13.28 -4.89 21.15
N PHE A 290 -12.37 -5.64 21.78
CA PHE A 290 -12.23 -5.70 23.24
C PHE A 290 -11.63 -4.44 23.86
N GLY A 291 -10.84 -3.64 23.11
CA GLY A 291 -10.33 -2.32 23.51
C GLY A 291 -9.24 -2.31 24.58
N SER A 292 -8.85 -3.44 25.17
CA SER A 292 -7.72 -3.48 26.12
C SER A 292 -6.37 -3.41 25.42
N VAL A 293 -5.37 -2.78 26.05
CA VAL A 293 -4.02 -2.60 25.44
C VAL A 293 -3.40 -3.93 24.99
N PRO A 294 -3.43 -5.03 25.77
CA PRO A 294 -2.92 -6.33 25.31
C PRO A 294 -3.70 -6.88 24.10
N ALA A 295 -5.02 -6.69 24.07
CA ALA A 295 -5.84 -7.11 22.93
C ALA A 295 -5.54 -6.29 21.67
N ILE A 296 -5.30 -4.99 21.82
CA ILE A 296 -4.90 -4.10 20.72
C ILE A 296 -3.55 -4.56 20.12
N ILE A 297 -2.56 -4.85 20.95
CA ILE A 297 -1.25 -5.36 20.49
C ILE A 297 -1.42 -6.71 19.78
N GLY A 298 -2.17 -7.64 20.38
CA GLY A 298 -2.48 -8.93 19.76
C GLY A 298 -3.22 -8.76 18.43
N GLY A 299 -4.19 -7.85 18.38
CA GLY A 299 -4.92 -7.50 17.15
C GLY A 299 -4.01 -6.99 16.04
N ALA A 300 -3.08 -6.09 16.38
CA ALA A 300 -2.09 -5.57 15.42
C ALA A 300 -1.18 -6.68 14.86
N VAL A 301 -0.73 -7.60 15.72
CA VAL A 301 0.05 -8.77 15.28
C VAL A 301 -0.74 -9.63 14.28
N PHE A 302 -2.00 -9.96 14.58
CA PHE A 302 -2.81 -10.76 13.67
C PHE A 302 -3.11 -10.06 12.35
N VAL A 303 -3.39 -8.77 12.36
CA VAL A 303 -3.60 -7.97 11.12
C VAL A 303 -2.31 -7.89 10.29
N GLY A 304 -1.15 -7.73 10.95
CA GLY A 304 0.15 -7.76 10.27
C GLY A 304 0.42 -9.12 9.59
N ILE A 305 0.20 -10.22 10.31
CA ILE A 305 0.33 -11.58 9.76
C ILE A 305 -0.64 -11.78 8.58
N ALA A 306 -1.91 -11.36 8.72
CA ALA A 306 -2.92 -11.49 7.69
C ALA A 306 -2.51 -10.81 6.38
N THR A 307 -1.98 -9.58 6.46
CA THR A 307 -1.54 -8.80 5.31
C THR A 307 -0.26 -9.38 4.70
N GLY A 308 0.72 -9.72 5.55
CA GLY A 308 2.01 -10.26 5.13
C GLY A 308 1.90 -11.62 4.44
N VAL A 309 0.86 -12.42 4.73
CA VAL A 309 0.59 -13.70 4.06
C VAL A 309 -0.40 -13.53 2.91
N GLY A 310 -1.46 -12.73 3.08
CA GLY A 310 -2.58 -12.64 2.15
C GLY A 310 -2.22 -12.02 0.81
N VAL A 311 -1.47 -10.92 0.81
CA VAL A 311 -1.05 -10.24 -0.43
C VAL A 311 -0.17 -11.12 -1.30
N PRO A 312 0.95 -11.69 -0.80
CA PRO A 312 1.78 -12.58 -1.62
C PRO A 312 1.04 -13.86 -2.02
N TYR A 313 0.11 -14.36 -1.20
CA TYR A 313 -0.72 -15.51 -1.56
C TYR A 313 -1.59 -15.22 -2.80
N LEU A 314 -2.35 -14.14 -2.80
CA LEU A 314 -3.22 -13.76 -3.92
C LEU A 314 -2.41 -13.47 -5.20
N ASN A 315 -1.27 -12.80 -5.07
CA ASN A 315 -0.36 -12.58 -6.18
C ASN A 315 0.20 -13.90 -6.75
N THR A 316 0.56 -14.84 -5.89
CA THR A 316 1.10 -16.16 -6.31
C THR A 316 0.03 -16.95 -7.06
N ILE A 317 -1.18 -17.08 -6.52
CA ILE A 317 -2.28 -17.79 -7.19
C ILE A 317 -2.61 -17.16 -8.55
N ALA A 318 -2.70 -15.84 -8.59
CA ALA A 318 -2.97 -15.13 -9.83
C ALA A 318 -1.85 -15.31 -10.87
N SER A 319 -0.59 -15.31 -10.43
CA SER A 319 0.56 -15.54 -11.28
C SER A 319 0.56 -16.97 -11.87
N ILE A 320 0.36 -17.98 -11.03
CA ILE A 320 0.31 -19.39 -11.47
C ILE A 320 -0.81 -19.59 -12.50
N LYS A 321 -2.02 -19.07 -12.23
CA LYS A 321 -3.19 -19.23 -13.11
C LYS A 321 -3.15 -18.33 -14.35
N GLY A 322 -2.45 -17.21 -14.29
CA GLY A 322 -2.20 -16.31 -15.42
C GLY A 322 -1.12 -16.82 -16.37
N GLY A 323 -0.28 -17.74 -15.91
CA GLY A 323 0.82 -18.30 -16.69
C GLY A 323 1.83 -17.25 -17.14
N ARG A 324 2.47 -17.46 -18.30
CA ARG A 324 3.53 -16.57 -18.82
C ARG A 324 3.10 -15.11 -19.04
N ASN A 325 1.80 -14.87 -19.25
CA ASN A 325 1.26 -13.53 -19.47
C ASN A 325 0.70 -12.86 -18.21
N SER A 326 0.88 -13.48 -17.04
CA SER A 326 0.31 -12.97 -15.76
C SER A 326 0.74 -11.54 -15.44
N ALA A 327 2.01 -11.20 -15.70
CA ALA A 327 2.55 -9.87 -15.44
C ALA A 327 1.83 -8.75 -16.19
N THR A 328 1.34 -9.01 -17.40
CA THR A 328 0.69 -8.01 -18.25
C THR A 328 -0.84 -8.06 -18.20
N THR A 329 -1.43 -9.15 -17.70
CA THR A 329 -2.89 -9.35 -17.73
C THR A 329 -3.53 -9.31 -16.35
N VAL A 330 -2.97 -10.04 -15.39
CA VAL A 330 -3.60 -10.23 -14.08
C VAL A 330 -3.04 -9.31 -13.00
N MET A 331 -1.71 -9.08 -12.99
CA MET A 331 -1.08 -8.24 -11.97
C MET A 331 -1.60 -6.79 -11.97
N PRO A 332 -1.84 -6.14 -13.12
CA PRO A 332 -2.47 -4.82 -13.12
C PRO A 332 -3.88 -4.81 -12.52
N LEU A 333 -4.66 -5.90 -12.71
CA LEU A 333 -5.99 -6.02 -12.11
C LEU A 333 -5.92 -6.15 -10.59
N LEU A 334 -4.95 -6.95 -10.07
CA LEU A 334 -4.75 -7.07 -8.64
C LEU A 334 -4.27 -5.77 -8.02
N SER A 335 -3.37 -5.06 -8.69
CA SER A 335 -2.91 -3.73 -8.23
C SER A 335 -4.05 -2.72 -8.19
N ALA A 336 -4.90 -2.70 -9.21
CA ALA A 336 -6.10 -1.85 -9.21
C ALA A 336 -7.06 -2.22 -8.07
N ALA A 337 -7.28 -3.52 -7.83
CA ALA A 337 -8.13 -3.99 -6.73
C ALA A 337 -7.54 -3.64 -5.36
N LEU A 338 -6.21 -3.71 -5.20
CA LEU A 338 -5.49 -3.31 -3.99
C LEU A 338 -5.78 -1.85 -3.64
N TYR A 339 -5.52 -0.94 -4.57
CA TYR A 339 -5.73 0.49 -4.34
C TYR A 339 -7.21 0.87 -4.26
N LEU A 340 -8.08 0.17 -4.99
CA LEU A 340 -9.53 0.37 -4.88
C LEU A 340 -10.05 -0.06 -3.51
N GLY A 341 -9.57 -1.17 -2.96
CA GLY A 341 -9.88 -1.61 -1.59
C GLY A 341 -9.43 -0.58 -0.54
N GLN A 342 -8.22 -0.06 -0.69
CA GLN A 342 -7.70 1.03 0.14
C GLN A 342 -8.61 2.27 0.11
N PHE A 343 -8.99 2.71 -1.08
CA PHE A 343 -9.83 3.90 -1.26
C PHE A 343 -11.25 3.69 -0.72
N LEU A 344 -11.86 2.54 -1.00
CA LEU A 344 -13.22 2.22 -0.59
C LEU A 344 -13.37 1.96 0.91
N SER A 345 -12.29 1.59 1.61
CA SER A 345 -12.34 1.24 3.04
C SER A 345 -13.08 2.29 3.87
N PRO A 346 -12.66 3.56 3.97
CA PRO A 346 -13.38 4.55 4.78
C PRO A 346 -14.78 4.88 4.21
N ILE A 347 -14.94 4.84 2.88
CA ILE A 347 -16.22 5.16 2.22
C ILE A 347 -17.30 4.13 2.56
N VAL A 348 -16.94 2.87 2.70
CA VAL A 348 -17.87 1.79 3.04
C VAL A 348 -18.00 1.63 4.56
N VAL A 349 -16.88 1.60 5.27
CA VAL A 349 -16.84 1.26 6.68
C VAL A 349 -17.47 2.36 7.55
N LEU A 350 -17.15 3.63 7.30
CA LEU A 350 -17.61 4.72 8.17
C LEU A 350 -19.14 4.90 8.14
N PRO A 351 -19.83 4.94 6.98
CA PRO A 351 -21.28 4.99 6.96
C PRO A 351 -21.94 3.77 7.63
N LEU A 352 -21.44 2.55 7.32
CA LEU A 352 -21.96 1.33 7.91
C LEU A 352 -21.77 1.30 9.45
N SER A 353 -20.63 1.77 9.95
CA SER A 353 -20.39 1.83 11.39
C SER A 353 -21.37 2.77 12.07
N LYS A 354 -21.66 3.95 11.49
CA LYS A 354 -22.60 4.92 12.03
C LYS A 354 -24.07 4.45 11.98
N THR A 355 -24.44 3.68 10.96
CA THR A 355 -25.83 3.19 10.80
C THR A 355 -26.12 1.97 11.64
N LEU A 356 -25.16 1.04 11.79
CA LEU A 356 -25.35 -0.23 12.47
C LEU A 356 -24.94 -0.21 13.95
N PHE A 357 -24.01 0.67 14.32
CA PHE A 357 -23.42 0.74 15.67
C PHE A 357 -23.29 2.20 16.10
N THR A 358 -24.45 2.88 16.28
CA THR A 358 -24.50 4.28 16.71
C THR A 358 -23.78 4.45 18.05
N ASP A 359 -22.90 5.48 18.12
CA ASP A 359 -22.13 5.85 19.33
C ASP A 359 -21.13 4.79 19.86
N ASP A 360 -20.88 3.72 19.12
CA ASP A 360 -19.89 2.71 19.49
C ASP A 360 -18.50 3.05 18.90
N VAL A 361 -17.55 3.31 19.77
CA VAL A 361 -16.17 3.65 19.35
C VAL A 361 -15.47 2.47 18.65
N ALA A 362 -15.87 1.23 18.96
CA ALA A 362 -15.38 0.02 18.28
C ALA A 362 -16.15 -0.33 16.99
N ALA A 363 -17.10 0.50 16.57
CA ALA A 363 -17.98 0.24 15.44
C ALA A 363 -17.23 -0.17 14.16
N ALA A 364 -16.16 0.56 13.80
CA ALA A 364 -15.35 0.25 12.64
C ALA A 364 -14.74 -1.16 12.69
N TYR A 365 -14.31 -1.61 13.87
CA TYR A 365 -13.73 -2.96 14.03
C TYR A 365 -14.81 -4.04 13.94
N LYS A 366 -16.04 -3.79 14.45
CA LYS A 366 -17.20 -4.68 14.27
C LYS A 366 -17.57 -4.83 12.79
N ILE A 367 -17.55 -3.75 12.03
CA ILE A 367 -17.68 -3.83 10.56
C ILE A 367 -16.53 -4.63 9.95
N GLY A 368 -15.29 -4.46 10.45
CA GLY A 368 -14.15 -5.29 10.08
C GLY A 368 -14.42 -6.78 10.27
N VAL A 369 -14.98 -7.18 11.41
CA VAL A 369 -15.39 -8.57 11.68
C VAL A 369 -16.41 -9.05 10.63
N MET A 370 -17.45 -8.26 10.33
CA MET A 370 -18.46 -8.61 9.31
C MET A 370 -17.83 -8.79 7.92
N LEU A 371 -16.93 -7.89 7.51
CA LEU A 371 -16.22 -7.98 6.24
C LEU A 371 -15.27 -9.19 6.18
N CYS A 372 -14.66 -9.59 7.32
CA CYS A 372 -13.87 -10.81 7.39
C CYS A 372 -14.73 -12.07 7.17
N VAL A 373 -15.98 -12.10 7.66
CA VAL A 373 -16.93 -13.19 7.37
C VAL A 373 -17.28 -13.21 5.89
N VAL A 374 -17.52 -12.05 5.27
CA VAL A 374 -17.75 -11.95 3.81
C VAL A 374 -16.53 -12.46 3.03
N TYR A 375 -15.32 -12.12 3.47
CA TYR A 375 -14.08 -12.59 2.86
C TYR A 375 -13.92 -14.11 3.00
N LEU A 376 -14.22 -14.69 4.18
CA LEU A 376 -14.22 -16.13 4.39
C LEU A 376 -15.22 -16.84 3.48
N LEU A 377 -16.44 -16.31 3.33
CA LEU A 377 -17.45 -16.84 2.42
C LEU A 377 -16.99 -16.76 0.95
N GLN A 378 -16.36 -15.67 0.56
CA GLN A 378 -15.78 -15.51 -0.79
C GLN A 378 -14.68 -16.55 -1.05
N VAL A 379 -13.78 -16.77 -0.10
CA VAL A 379 -12.72 -17.80 -0.22
C VAL A 379 -13.32 -19.19 -0.28
N TYR A 380 -14.35 -19.47 0.51
CA TYR A 380 -15.03 -20.75 0.50
C TYR A 380 -15.77 -21.02 -0.82
N SER A 381 -16.52 -20.04 -1.34
CA SER A 381 -17.25 -20.16 -2.61
C SER A 381 -16.31 -20.32 -3.80
N THR A 382 -15.12 -19.71 -3.74
CA THR A 382 -14.11 -19.75 -4.80
C THR A 382 -12.96 -20.74 -4.52
N ARG A 383 -13.15 -21.68 -3.58
CA ARG A 383 -12.12 -22.59 -3.08
C ARG A 383 -11.41 -23.41 -4.17
N HIS A 384 -12.10 -23.79 -5.24
CA HIS A 384 -11.52 -24.52 -6.37
C HIS A 384 -10.58 -23.66 -7.20
N PHE A 385 -10.90 -22.37 -7.35
CA PHE A 385 -10.02 -21.42 -8.02
C PHE A 385 -8.82 -21.05 -7.16
N GLN A 386 -9.01 -20.85 -5.88
CA GLN A 386 -7.96 -20.41 -4.95
C GLN A 386 -7.05 -21.55 -4.43
N SER A 387 -7.23 -22.77 -4.85
CA SER A 387 -6.34 -23.86 -4.51
C SER A 387 -5.09 -23.89 -5.39
N LEU A 388 -3.92 -24.16 -4.78
CA LEU A 388 -2.70 -24.40 -5.51
C LEU A 388 -2.86 -25.70 -6.34
N PRO A 389 -2.32 -25.77 -7.57
CA PRO A 389 -2.34 -26.99 -8.35
C PRO A 389 -1.61 -28.11 -7.59
N PRO A 390 -1.98 -29.40 -7.78
CA PRO A 390 -1.19 -30.51 -7.28
C PRO A 390 0.22 -30.45 -7.88
N GLU A 391 1.23 -30.89 -7.12
CA GLU A 391 2.61 -30.98 -7.60
C GLU A 391 2.73 -31.99 -8.71
#